data_af3beb01a8c2f9eb1de081e15f604608
#
_entry.id   af3beb01a8c2f9eb1de081e15f604608
#
_cell.length_a   1.000
_cell.length_b   1.000
_cell.length_c   1.000
_cell.angle_alpha   90.00
_cell.angle_beta   90.00
_cell.angle_gamma   90.00
#
_symmetry.space_group_name_H-M   'P 1'
#
loop_
_entity.id
_entity.type
_entity.pdbx_description
1 polymer ?
#
loop_
_entity_poly.entity_id
_entity_poly.type
_entity_poly.pdbx_seq_one_letter_code
_entity_poly.pdbx_strand_id
1 'polypeptide(L)'
;SDSSPWKTIQFEEQANALDVDFIDDKNGFLVGSNRLIMESNDGGETWEKRNLDLPSEENFRLLDIDFKGEEGWLIGQPSLVMHTLDAGKNWTRLSLGNKLPGQPFLITTVDAGVAELATTAGAIYETSDSGESWNAKVVDASGSGGVRDLRRTNKGDYVSVSSLGNFFSTLENDSDAWIAHQRASSKRVQSIG
;
A
#
# COMPACT_ATOMS: atom_id res chain seq x y z
N SER A 1 37.64 -8.73 -6.86
CA SER A 1 36.67 -7.64 -7.08
C SER A 1 35.39 -8.04 -6.40
N ASP A 2 35.12 -7.42 -5.26
CA ASP A 2 33.83 -7.56 -4.57
C ASP A 2 32.74 -6.99 -5.46
N SER A 3 32.05 -7.84 -6.19
CA SER A 3 30.79 -7.47 -6.81
C SER A 3 29.70 -7.56 -5.73
N SER A 4 29.49 -6.46 -5.00
CA SER A 4 28.32 -6.34 -4.15
C SER A 4 27.08 -6.62 -5.01
N PRO A 5 26.17 -7.53 -4.60
CA PRO A 5 24.93 -7.76 -5.32
C PRO A 5 23.97 -6.55 -5.21
N TRP A 6 24.32 -5.57 -4.38
CA TRP A 6 23.50 -4.37 -4.14
C TRP A 6 24.01 -3.21 -4.98
N LYS A 7 23.11 -2.61 -5.77
CA LYS A 7 23.34 -1.37 -6.50
C LYS A 7 22.66 -0.22 -5.76
N THR A 8 23.36 0.90 -5.63
CA THR A 8 22.76 2.12 -5.07
C THR A 8 22.12 2.93 -6.20
N ILE A 9 20.84 3.21 -6.08
CA ILE A 9 20.12 4.10 -6.98
C ILE A 9 20.01 5.45 -6.28
N GLN A 10 20.51 6.51 -6.95
CA GLN A 10 20.36 7.89 -6.49
C GLN A 10 19.27 8.57 -7.27
N PHE A 11 18.33 9.18 -6.57
CA PHE A 11 17.30 10.02 -7.14
C PHE A 11 17.78 11.48 -7.11
N GLU A 12 17.54 12.22 -8.18
CA GLU A 12 17.87 13.65 -8.24
C GLU A 12 17.01 14.51 -7.32
N GLU A 13 15.89 13.98 -6.85
CA GLU A 13 14.94 14.66 -5.97
C GLU A 13 15.12 14.24 -4.51
N GLN A 14 14.83 15.17 -3.59
CA GLN A 14 14.76 14.88 -2.16
C GLN A 14 13.47 14.10 -1.85
N ALA A 15 13.44 12.83 -2.24
CA ALA A 15 12.31 11.94 -2.02
C ALA A 15 12.81 10.62 -1.41
N ASN A 16 11.94 9.97 -0.63
CA ASN A 16 12.18 8.66 -0.10
C ASN A 16 11.35 7.64 -0.86
N ALA A 17 11.98 6.58 -1.36
CA ALA A 17 11.27 5.41 -1.85
C ALA A 17 10.53 4.75 -0.68
N LEU A 18 9.28 4.39 -0.89
CA LEU A 18 8.42 3.80 0.13
C LEU A 18 7.96 2.41 -0.23
N ASP A 19 7.76 2.15 -1.53
CA ASP A 19 7.38 0.84 -2.03
C ASP A 19 7.87 0.61 -3.45
N VAL A 20 8.00 -0.66 -3.83
CA VAL A 20 8.38 -1.11 -5.16
C VAL A 20 7.65 -2.41 -5.49
N ASP A 21 7.05 -2.47 -6.67
CA ASP A 21 6.45 -3.69 -7.17
C ASP A 21 6.79 -3.93 -8.65
N PHE A 22 6.94 -5.19 -9.02
CA PHE A 22 7.25 -5.63 -10.36
C PHE A 22 6.09 -6.41 -10.97
N ILE A 23 5.70 -5.98 -12.17
CA ILE A 23 4.67 -6.65 -12.98
C ILE A 23 5.20 -7.98 -13.53
N ASP A 24 6.48 -7.99 -13.90
CA ASP A 24 7.23 -9.12 -14.42
C ASP A 24 8.73 -8.96 -14.10
N ASP A 25 9.58 -9.83 -14.61
CA ASP A 25 11.03 -9.81 -14.36
C ASP A 25 11.75 -8.53 -14.81
N LYS A 26 11.11 -7.69 -15.64
CA LYS A 26 11.72 -6.49 -16.23
C LYS A 26 10.99 -5.20 -15.83
N ASN A 27 9.67 -5.25 -15.82
CA ASN A 27 8.83 -4.07 -15.69
C ASN A 27 8.36 -3.90 -14.26
N GLY A 28 8.66 -2.77 -13.66
CA GLY A 28 8.26 -2.46 -12.30
C GLY A 28 8.15 -0.97 -12.03
N PHE A 29 7.52 -0.65 -10.92
CA PHE A 29 7.34 0.71 -10.44
C PHE A 29 7.87 0.86 -9.02
N LEU A 30 8.43 2.02 -8.76
CA LEU A 30 8.85 2.47 -7.44
C LEU A 30 8.09 3.76 -7.12
N VAL A 31 7.54 3.83 -5.92
CA VAL A 31 6.77 4.98 -5.44
C VAL A 31 7.31 5.52 -4.14
N GLY A 32 6.99 6.78 -3.82
CA GLY A 32 7.52 7.39 -2.62
C GLY A 32 6.98 8.77 -2.27
N SER A 33 7.68 9.43 -1.35
CA SER A 33 7.35 10.79 -0.93
C SER A 33 7.52 11.81 -2.06
N ASN A 34 6.93 12.99 -1.91
CA ASN A 34 6.99 14.07 -2.91
C ASN A 34 6.53 13.64 -4.31
N ARG A 35 5.46 12.83 -4.36
CA ARG A 35 4.88 12.32 -5.61
C ARG A 35 5.87 11.51 -6.45
N LEU A 36 6.89 10.91 -5.83
CA LEU A 36 7.85 10.08 -6.52
C LEU A 36 7.16 8.86 -7.14
N ILE A 37 7.26 8.74 -8.44
CA ILE A 37 6.95 7.52 -9.18
C ILE A 37 7.98 7.34 -10.28
N MET A 38 8.58 6.17 -10.32
CA MET A 38 9.57 5.78 -11.31
C MET A 38 9.21 4.43 -11.91
N GLU A 39 9.58 4.23 -13.17
CA GLU A 39 9.39 2.99 -13.91
C GLU A 39 10.73 2.40 -14.28
N SER A 40 10.84 1.10 -14.17
CA SER A 40 11.93 0.31 -14.72
C SER A 40 11.42 -0.64 -15.79
N ASN A 41 12.21 -0.83 -16.85
CA ASN A 41 11.94 -1.79 -17.93
C ASN A 41 13.08 -2.81 -18.10
N ASP A 42 13.99 -2.88 -17.13
CA ASP A 42 15.20 -3.71 -17.17
C ASP A 42 15.46 -4.47 -15.86
N GLY A 43 14.40 -4.73 -15.08
CA GLY A 43 14.49 -5.46 -13.82
C GLY A 43 15.04 -4.63 -12.66
N GLY A 44 14.90 -3.31 -12.73
CA GLY A 44 15.34 -2.38 -11.68
C GLY A 44 16.80 -1.94 -11.83
N GLU A 45 17.45 -2.22 -12.95
CA GLU A 45 18.81 -1.74 -13.22
C GLU A 45 18.84 -0.24 -13.46
N THR A 46 17.83 0.28 -14.19
CA THR A 46 17.62 1.71 -14.42
C THR A 46 16.18 2.08 -14.12
N TRP A 47 15.99 3.35 -13.76
CA TRP A 47 14.69 3.89 -13.37
C TRP A 47 14.45 5.23 -14.07
N GLU A 48 13.30 5.37 -14.70
CA GLU A 48 12.87 6.59 -15.36
C GLU A 48 11.71 7.22 -14.61
N LYS A 49 11.76 8.55 -14.43
CA LYS A 49 10.70 9.30 -13.77
C LYS A 49 9.41 9.26 -14.59
N ARG A 50 8.31 8.99 -13.92
CA ARG A 50 6.96 9.11 -14.48
C ARG A 50 6.23 10.27 -13.81
N ASN A 51 5.17 10.73 -14.46
CA ASN A 51 4.27 11.74 -13.90
C ASN A 51 2.86 11.19 -13.91
N LEU A 52 2.20 11.33 -12.76
CA LEU A 52 0.76 11.08 -12.64
C LEU A 52 0.00 12.37 -12.95
N ASP A 53 -1.16 12.23 -13.60
CA ASP A 53 -2.07 13.35 -13.82
C ASP A 53 -2.78 13.72 -12.50
N LEU A 54 -2.08 14.46 -11.66
CA LEU A 54 -2.52 14.91 -10.35
C LEU A 54 -2.30 16.42 -10.23
N PRO A 55 -3.17 17.15 -9.51
CA PRO A 55 -3.01 18.57 -9.26
C PRO A 55 -1.61 18.89 -8.70
N SER A 56 -0.97 19.91 -9.23
CA SER A 56 0.42 20.26 -8.87
C SER A 56 0.56 20.77 -7.43
N GLU A 57 -0.51 21.34 -6.89
CA GLU A 57 -0.60 21.85 -5.52
C GLU A 57 -0.76 20.76 -4.46
N GLU A 58 -1.14 19.54 -4.85
CA GLU A 58 -1.31 18.41 -3.93
C GLU A 58 0.00 17.60 -3.84
N ASN A 59 0.68 17.69 -2.69
CA ASN A 59 1.91 16.93 -2.48
C ASN A 59 1.62 15.56 -1.85
N PHE A 60 1.26 14.60 -2.70
CA PHE A 60 0.98 13.24 -2.26
C PHE A 60 2.25 12.50 -1.83
N ARG A 61 2.12 11.76 -0.74
CA ARG A 61 3.03 10.69 -0.36
C ARG A 61 2.47 9.39 -0.94
N LEU A 62 3.11 8.85 -1.97
CA LEU A 62 2.72 7.58 -2.59
C LEU A 62 3.28 6.44 -1.75
N LEU A 63 2.41 5.64 -1.15
CA LEU A 63 2.77 4.73 -0.05
C LEU A 63 2.97 3.29 -0.49
N ASP A 64 2.12 2.83 -1.39
CA ASP A 64 2.01 1.42 -1.72
C ASP A 64 1.52 1.26 -3.15
N ILE A 65 2.06 0.30 -3.86
CA ILE A 65 1.70 -0.03 -5.24
C ILE A 65 1.71 -1.55 -5.39
N ASP A 66 0.67 -2.12 -5.98
CA ASP A 66 0.53 -3.55 -6.11
C ASP A 66 -0.09 -3.93 -7.45
N PHE A 67 0.53 -4.88 -8.14
CA PHE A 67 0.14 -5.36 -9.45
C PHE A 67 -0.22 -6.85 -9.44
N LYS A 68 -1.20 -7.21 -10.28
CA LYS A 68 -1.47 -8.58 -10.68
C LYS A 68 -1.69 -8.62 -12.19
N GLY A 69 -0.66 -9.02 -12.92
CA GLY A 69 -0.63 -8.87 -14.37
C GLY A 69 -0.61 -7.39 -14.79
N GLU A 70 -1.46 -7.01 -15.73
CA GLU A 70 -1.54 -5.62 -16.21
C GLU A 70 -2.39 -4.71 -15.31
N GLU A 71 -3.17 -5.28 -14.39
CA GLU A 71 -3.95 -4.52 -13.43
C GLU A 71 -3.09 -4.14 -12.22
N GLY A 72 -3.17 -2.88 -11.83
CA GLY A 72 -2.43 -2.36 -10.70
C GLY A 72 -3.16 -1.26 -9.95
N TRP A 73 -2.84 -1.14 -8.69
CA TRP A 73 -3.39 -0.16 -7.77
C TRP A 73 -2.26 0.59 -7.09
N LEU A 74 -2.47 1.87 -6.86
CA LEU A 74 -1.55 2.75 -6.16
C LEU A 74 -2.32 3.57 -5.16
N ILE A 75 -1.81 3.66 -3.95
CA ILE A 75 -2.38 4.48 -2.90
C ILE A 75 -1.41 5.54 -2.39
N GLY A 76 -1.98 6.60 -1.85
CA GLY A 76 -1.21 7.67 -1.25
C GLY A 76 -1.99 8.47 -0.21
N GLN A 77 -1.27 9.35 0.46
CA GLN A 77 -1.81 10.28 1.43
C GLN A 77 -1.53 11.71 1.00
N PRO A 78 -2.50 12.62 1.19
CA PRO A 78 -3.86 12.37 1.70
C PRO A 78 -4.77 11.69 0.67
N SER A 79 -5.59 10.73 1.10
CA SER A 79 -6.75 10.15 0.39
C SER A 79 -6.62 9.96 -1.13
N LEU A 80 -5.58 9.28 -1.58
CA LEU A 80 -5.34 8.97 -2.97
C LEU A 80 -5.48 7.48 -3.24
N VAL A 81 -6.29 7.11 -4.23
CA VAL A 81 -6.28 5.79 -4.87
C VAL A 81 -6.27 5.97 -6.37
N MET A 82 -5.38 5.28 -7.04
CA MET A 82 -5.31 5.22 -8.49
C MET A 82 -5.31 3.78 -8.97
N HIS A 83 -5.86 3.57 -10.14
CA HIS A 83 -6.04 2.27 -10.77
C HIS A 83 -5.54 2.29 -12.21
N THR A 84 -4.91 1.22 -12.64
CA THR A 84 -4.49 0.98 -14.02
C THR A 84 -4.94 -0.40 -14.49
N LEU A 85 -5.23 -0.52 -15.78
CA LEU A 85 -5.56 -1.78 -16.46
C LEU A 85 -4.58 -2.09 -17.60
N ASP A 86 -3.52 -1.30 -17.73
CA ASP A 86 -2.58 -1.36 -18.86
C ASP A 86 -1.11 -1.32 -18.41
N ALA A 87 -0.81 -2.00 -17.32
CA ALA A 87 0.53 -2.10 -16.75
C ALA A 87 1.14 -0.73 -16.40
N GLY A 88 0.33 0.18 -15.87
CA GLY A 88 0.78 1.50 -15.42
C GLY A 88 1.03 2.53 -16.52
N LYS A 89 0.66 2.26 -17.77
CA LYS A 89 0.77 3.24 -18.86
C LYS A 89 -0.19 4.41 -18.66
N ASN A 90 -1.42 4.10 -18.20
CA ASN A 90 -2.42 5.09 -17.85
C ASN A 90 -2.96 4.80 -16.44
N TRP A 91 -3.12 5.85 -15.65
CA TRP A 91 -3.65 5.79 -14.31
C TRP A 91 -4.91 6.61 -14.17
N THR A 92 -5.95 6.04 -13.58
CA THR A 92 -7.21 6.73 -13.28
C THR A 92 -7.32 6.95 -11.78
N ARG A 93 -7.54 8.20 -11.35
CA ARG A 93 -7.84 8.52 -9.95
C ARG A 93 -9.26 8.09 -9.62
N LEU A 94 -9.41 7.35 -8.53
CA LEU A 94 -10.70 6.88 -8.04
C LEU A 94 -11.14 7.68 -6.82
N SER A 95 -12.45 7.83 -6.67
CA SER A 95 -13.03 8.48 -5.49
C SER A 95 -13.30 7.45 -4.41
N LEU A 96 -12.73 7.66 -3.23
CA LEU A 96 -12.97 6.80 -2.06
C LEU A 96 -14.24 7.16 -1.27
N GLY A 97 -14.98 8.18 -1.71
CA GLY A 97 -16.08 8.74 -0.91
C GLY A 97 -15.60 9.38 0.39
N ASN A 98 -16.50 10.10 1.06
CA ASN A 98 -16.16 10.90 2.26
C ASN A 98 -16.19 10.12 3.58
N LYS A 99 -16.24 8.79 3.55
CA LYS A 99 -16.55 7.97 4.74
C LYS A 99 -15.50 6.94 5.14
N LEU A 100 -14.33 6.95 4.52
CA LEU A 100 -13.25 6.04 4.92
C LEU A 100 -12.65 6.46 6.27
N PRO A 101 -12.74 5.62 7.31
CA PRO A 101 -12.03 5.89 8.57
C PRO A 101 -10.53 5.82 8.35
N GLY A 102 -9.81 6.89 8.68
CA GLY A 102 -8.37 6.98 8.49
C GLY A 102 -7.94 7.33 7.06
N GLN A 103 -6.69 7.05 6.75
CA GLN A 103 -6.07 7.30 5.45
C GLN A 103 -5.67 5.97 4.79
N PRO A 104 -5.59 5.88 3.46
CA PRO A 104 -5.02 4.72 2.79
C PRO A 104 -3.65 4.35 3.34
N PHE A 105 -3.40 3.07 3.59
CA PHE A 105 -2.17 2.57 4.19
C PHE A 105 -1.56 1.39 3.43
N LEU A 106 -2.37 0.44 2.99
CA LEU A 106 -1.96 -0.75 2.24
C LEU A 106 -3.01 -1.06 1.18
N ILE A 107 -2.57 -1.44 -0.02
CA ILE A 107 -3.44 -1.91 -1.10
C ILE A 107 -2.99 -3.30 -1.55
N THR A 108 -3.93 -4.16 -1.91
CA THR A 108 -3.63 -5.47 -2.47
C THR A 108 -4.55 -5.76 -3.65
N THR A 109 -3.97 -6.10 -4.78
CA THR A 109 -4.69 -6.61 -5.95
C THR A 109 -5.01 -8.08 -5.72
N VAL A 110 -6.26 -8.39 -5.42
CA VAL A 110 -6.69 -9.77 -5.08
C VAL A 110 -6.95 -10.58 -6.34
N ASP A 111 -7.74 -10.01 -7.25
CA ASP A 111 -8.06 -10.61 -8.55
C ASP A 111 -8.47 -9.51 -9.55
N ALA A 112 -8.80 -9.87 -10.79
CA ALA A 112 -9.26 -8.93 -11.79
C ALA A 112 -10.47 -8.14 -11.30
N GLY A 113 -10.35 -6.82 -11.22
CA GLY A 113 -11.37 -5.91 -10.68
C GLY A 113 -11.59 -6.01 -9.16
N VAL A 114 -10.78 -6.81 -8.45
CA VAL A 114 -10.91 -7.02 -6.99
C VAL A 114 -9.66 -6.55 -6.27
N ALA A 115 -9.83 -5.63 -5.33
CA ALA A 115 -8.74 -5.15 -4.48
C ALA A 115 -9.21 -4.94 -3.04
N GLU A 116 -8.29 -5.08 -2.11
CA GLU A 116 -8.48 -4.76 -0.68
C GLU A 116 -7.62 -3.55 -0.28
N LEU A 117 -8.25 -2.58 0.37
CA LEU A 117 -7.63 -1.37 0.89
C LEU A 117 -7.70 -1.38 2.42
N ALA A 118 -6.55 -1.35 3.08
CA ALA A 118 -6.46 -1.14 4.50
C ALA A 118 -6.13 0.32 4.84
N THR A 119 -6.66 0.83 5.95
CA THR A 119 -6.46 2.21 6.40
C THR A 119 -5.63 2.31 7.67
N THR A 120 -5.15 3.51 7.96
CA THR A 120 -4.44 3.84 9.22
C THR A 120 -5.32 3.67 10.47
N ALA A 121 -6.63 3.60 10.30
CA ALA A 121 -7.58 3.30 11.38
C ALA A 121 -7.82 1.78 11.56
N GLY A 122 -7.23 0.92 10.71
CA GLY A 122 -7.45 -0.52 10.72
C GLY A 122 -8.74 -0.97 10.07
N ALA A 123 -9.42 -0.09 9.32
CA ALA A 123 -10.54 -0.49 8.48
C ALA A 123 -10.03 -1.19 7.22
N ILE A 124 -10.75 -2.23 6.78
CA ILE A 124 -10.49 -2.97 5.55
C ILE A 124 -11.68 -2.81 4.63
N TYR A 125 -11.43 -2.33 3.42
CA TYR A 125 -12.42 -2.16 2.36
C TYR A 125 -12.07 -3.04 1.17
N GLU A 126 -13.09 -3.57 0.51
CA GLU A 126 -12.95 -4.36 -0.69
C GLU A 126 -13.75 -3.72 -1.83
N THR A 127 -13.16 -3.70 -3.01
CA THR A 127 -13.87 -3.49 -4.28
C THR A 127 -13.90 -4.79 -5.07
N SER A 128 -14.98 -5.02 -5.80
CA SER A 128 -15.14 -6.11 -6.77
C SER A 128 -15.63 -5.60 -8.14
N ASP A 129 -15.55 -4.29 -8.35
CA ASP A 129 -16.02 -3.60 -9.55
C ASP A 129 -14.99 -2.57 -10.05
N SER A 130 -13.71 -2.89 -9.92
CA SER A 130 -12.59 -2.04 -10.36
C SER A 130 -12.57 -0.66 -9.68
N GLY A 131 -13.07 -0.59 -8.43
CA GLY A 131 -13.05 0.63 -7.61
C GLY A 131 -14.22 1.59 -7.82
N GLU A 132 -15.25 1.19 -8.59
CA GLU A 132 -16.48 1.99 -8.70
C GLU A 132 -17.19 2.07 -7.34
N SER A 133 -17.17 0.99 -6.58
CA SER A 133 -17.66 0.96 -5.20
C SER A 133 -16.69 0.23 -4.26
N TRP A 134 -16.73 0.64 -2.98
CA TRP A 134 -15.95 0.06 -1.91
C TRP A 134 -16.85 -0.34 -0.75
N ASN A 135 -16.79 -1.60 -0.35
CA ASN A 135 -17.56 -2.17 0.74
C ASN A 135 -16.66 -2.45 1.94
N ALA A 136 -17.10 -2.08 3.12
CA ALA A 136 -16.36 -2.37 4.34
C ALA A 136 -16.42 -3.88 4.64
N LYS A 137 -15.24 -4.51 4.69
CA LYS A 137 -15.06 -5.86 5.25
C LYS A 137 -14.91 -5.77 6.76
N VAL A 138 -14.16 -4.77 7.22
CA VAL A 138 -14.00 -4.43 8.64
C VAL A 138 -14.05 -2.91 8.78
N VAL A 139 -14.94 -2.40 9.60
CA VAL A 139 -15.16 -0.95 9.80
C VAL A 139 -14.34 -0.40 10.95
N ASP A 140 -14.05 -1.23 11.95
CA ASP A 140 -13.44 -0.79 13.20
C ASP A 140 -11.99 -1.22 13.32
N ALA A 141 -11.23 -0.38 13.98
CA ALA A 141 -9.83 -0.63 14.22
C ALA A 141 -9.62 -1.73 15.27
N SER A 142 -8.49 -2.33 15.16
CA SER A 142 -7.95 -3.34 16.06
C SER A 142 -7.67 -2.85 17.49
N GLY A 143 -8.59 -2.13 18.15
CA GLY A 143 -8.41 -1.67 19.50
C GLY A 143 -7.80 -0.27 19.65
N SER A 144 -7.31 0.07 20.82
CA SER A 144 -6.87 1.42 21.19
C SER A 144 -5.65 1.91 20.43
N GLY A 145 -5.82 2.99 19.70
CA GLY A 145 -4.78 3.67 18.92
C GLY A 145 -4.82 3.34 17.44
N GLY A 146 -4.19 4.19 16.62
CA GLY A 146 -4.07 3.98 15.18
C GLY A 146 -3.12 2.81 14.86
N VAL A 147 -3.16 2.36 13.62
CA VAL A 147 -2.24 1.36 13.10
C VAL A 147 -0.86 2.00 12.86
N ARG A 148 0.19 1.38 13.39
CA ARG A 148 1.57 1.75 13.15
C ARG A 148 2.17 0.98 11.99
N ASP A 149 1.90 -0.31 11.94
CA ASP A 149 2.30 -1.22 10.88
C ASP A 149 1.18 -2.24 10.63
N LEU A 150 1.03 -2.63 9.39
CA LEU A 150 -0.02 -3.54 8.95
C LEU A 150 0.52 -4.35 7.76
N ARG A 151 0.29 -5.66 7.82
CA ARG A 151 0.70 -6.59 6.77
C ARG A 151 -0.45 -7.53 6.43
N ARG A 152 -0.54 -7.85 5.14
CA ARG A 152 -1.44 -8.88 4.63
C ARG A 152 -0.63 -10.14 4.30
N THR A 153 -1.13 -11.29 4.73
CA THR A 153 -0.54 -12.59 4.38
C THR A 153 -1.04 -13.07 3.01
N ASN A 154 -0.34 -14.03 2.42
CA ASN A 154 -0.77 -14.64 1.16
C ASN A 154 -2.12 -15.39 1.26
N LYS A 155 -2.59 -15.67 2.48
CA LYS A 155 -3.90 -16.27 2.75
C LYS A 155 -5.03 -15.25 2.85
N GLY A 156 -4.70 -13.95 2.83
CA GLY A 156 -5.66 -12.86 3.00
C GLY A 156 -5.90 -12.45 4.46
N ASP A 157 -5.18 -13.05 5.40
CA ASP A 157 -5.22 -12.61 6.80
C ASP A 157 -4.42 -11.33 6.96
N TYR A 158 -4.74 -10.54 7.98
CA TYR A 158 -3.99 -9.34 8.33
C TYR A 158 -3.40 -9.43 9.73
N VAL A 159 -2.24 -8.83 9.89
CA VAL A 159 -1.61 -8.57 11.18
C VAL A 159 -1.33 -7.08 11.29
N SER A 160 -1.74 -6.46 12.40
CA SER A 160 -1.48 -5.05 12.67
C SER A 160 -0.77 -4.85 13.99
N VAL A 161 0.05 -3.80 14.06
CA VAL A 161 0.70 -3.33 15.29
C VAL A 161 0.11 -1.97 15.64
N SER A 162 -0.33 -1.80 16.88
CA SER A 162 -0.87 -0.51 17.34
C SER A 162 0.23 0.55 17.42
N SER A 163 -0.15 1.81 17.26
CA SER A 163 0.74 2.96 17.42
C SER A 163 1.35 3.05 18.82
N LEU A 164 0.69 2.48 19.83
CA LEU A 164 1.21 2.40 21.19
C LEU A 164 2.28 1.30 21.36
N GLY A 165 2.35 0.33 20.42
CA GLY A 165 3.37 -0.72 20.39
C GLY A 165 3.17 -1.79 21.47
N ASN A 166 2.05 -1.81 22.20
CA ASN A 166 1.76 -2.76 23.28
C ASN A 166 0.86 -3.90 22.83
N PHE A 167 0.19 -3.72 21.70
CA PHE A 167 -0.77 -4.66 21.16
C PHE A 167 -0.42 -4.96 19.71
N PHE A 168 -0.69 -6.18 19.31
CA PHE A 168 -0.86 -6.56 17.93
C PHE A 168 -2.24 -7.18 17.76
N SER A 169 -2.77 -7.16 16.56
CA SER A 169 -4.07 -7.73 16.28
C SER A 169 -4.01 -8.54 15.01
N THR A 170 -4.83 -9.56 14.93
CA THR A 170 -4.98 -10.42 13.76
C THR A 170 -6.40 -10.34 13.24
N LEU A 171 -6.54 -10.39 11.91
CA LEU A 171 -7.81 -10.51 11.22
C LEU A 171 -7.70 -11.68 10.26
N GLU A 172 -8.51 -12.71 10.47
CA GLU A 172 -8.63 -13.83 9.54
C GLU A 172 -9.41 -13.39 8.30
N ASN A 173 -9.07 -13.94 7.14
CA ASN A 173 -9.61 -13.51 5.85
C ASN A 173 -11.15 -13.55 5.75
N ASP A 174 -11.77 -14.49 6.41
CA ASP A 174 -13.22 -14.69 6.48
C ASP A 174 -13.90 -14.06 7.70
N SER A 175 -13.14 -13.33 8.52
CA SER A 175 -13.63 -12.63 9.71
C SER A 175 -13.98 -11.17 9.39
N ASP A 176 -14.92 -10.64 10.14
CA ASP A 176 -15.32 -9.23 10.13
C ASP A 176 -14.83 -8.43 11.35
N ALA A 177 -14.03 -9.07 12.18
CA ALA A 177 -13.55 -8.48 13.42
C ALA A 177 -12.07 -8.78 13.71
N TRP A 178 -11.35 -7.76 14.15
CA TRP A 178 -9.99 -7.90 14.65
C TRP A 178 -9.94 -8.60 16.00
N ILE A 179 -8.97 -9.51 16.16
CA ILE A 179 -8.66 -10.16 17.44
C ILE A 179 -7.43 -9.48 18.03
N ALA A 180 -7.59 -8.80 19.15
CA ALA A 180 -6.51 -8.13 19.85
C ALA A 180 -5.69 -9.09 20.70
N HIS A 181 -4.36 -8.98 20.65
CA HIS A 181 -3.41 -9.76 21.44
C HIS A 181 -2.55 -8.83 22.27
N GLN A 182 -2.57 -9.02 23.58
CA GLN A 182 -1.69 -8.29 24.48
C GLN A 182 -0.34 -9.01 24.61
N ARG A 183 0.73 -8.26 24.53
CA ARG A 183 2.06 -8.80 24.73
C ARG A 183 2.32 -9.10 26.20
N ALA A 184 2.81 -10.31 26.48
CA ALA A 184 3.21 -10.72 27.85
C ALA A 184 4.52 -10.07 28.32
N SER A 185 5.27 -9.38 27.43
CA SER A 185 6.56 -8.75 27.74
C SER A 185 6.47 -7.22 27.67
N SER A 186 7.26 -6.55 28.50
CA SER A 186 7.38 -5.09 28.54
C SER A 186 8.08 -4.46 27.32
N LYS A 187 8.57 -5.26 26.38
CA LYS A 187 9.24 -4.76 25.17
C LYS A 187 8.24 -4.36 24.10
N ARG A 188 8.35 -3.14 23.62
CA ARG A 188 7.52 -2.56 22.56
C ARG A 188 7.72 -3.26 21.22
N VAL A 189 6.64 -3.63 20.54
CA VAL A 189 6.71 -4.07 19.13
C VAL A 189 6.93 -2.86 18.25
N GLN A 190 7.91 -2.91 17.36
CA GLN A 190 8.22 -1.79 16.48
C GLN A 190 7.79 -2.04 15.04
N SER A 191 7.87 -3.26 14.56
CA SER A 191 7.50 -3.67 13.20
C SER A 191 7.27 -5.16 13.12
N ILE A 192 6.54 -5.60 12.10
CA ILE A 192 6.26 -6.98 11.74
C ILE A 192 6.87 -7.33 10.37
N GLY A 193 8.02 -6.75 10.06
CA GLY A 193 8.75 -6.94 8.80
C GLY A 193 8.90 -8.38 8.32
#